data_abe927e8f2c4a7aaf441c67e7e4f2a95
#
_entry.id   abe927e8f2c4a7aaf441c67e7e4f2a95
#
_cell.length_a   1.000
_cell.length_b   1.000
_cell.length_c   1.000
_cell.angle_alpha   90.00
_cell.angle_beta   90.00
_cell.angle_gamma   90.00
#
_symmetry.space_group_name_H-M   'P 1'
#
loop_
_entity.id
_entity.type
_entity.pdbx_description
1 polymer ?
#
loop_
_entity_poly.entity_id
_entity_poly.type
_entity_poly.pdbx_seq_one_letter_code
_entity_poly.pdbx_strand_id
1 'polypeptide(L)' 'MKGWDSMIRIHLEKQLAKKQLKLYELAAIVGMTNANLSHLKTGKAKAIRFSTLMALCKALDCQPGDLLQYVPDDDTE' A
#
# COMPACT_ATOMS: atom_id res chain seq x y z
N MET A 1 -20.80 12.19 -5.43
CA MET A 1 -20.32 11.81 -4.98
C MET A 1 -19.28 11.95 -4.96
N LYS A 2 -19.01 12.68 -4.66
CA LYS A 2 -17.97 13.00 -4.98
C LYS A 2 -16.95 13.11 -4.00
N GLY A 3 -17.04 13.75 -2.93
CA GLY A 3 -16.01 13.89 -1.93
C GLY A 3 -15.50 12.56 -1.45
N TRP A 4 -16.38 11.57 -1.41
CA TRP A 4 -15.91 10.30 -0.93
C TRP A 4 -15.24 9.50 -2.02
N ASP A 5 -15.14 10.01 -3.24
CA ASP A 5 -14.36 9.34 -4.25
C ASP A 5 -12.88 9.61 -4.08
N SER A 6 -12.52 10.56 -3.23
CA SER A 6 -11.12 10.75 -2.90
C SER A 6 -10.61 9.51 -2.19
N MET A 7 -9.39 9.13 -2.45
CA MET A 7 -8.85 7.91 -1.88
C MET A 7 -7.35 7.98 -1.72
N ILE A 8 -6.84 7.10 -0.90
CA ILE A 8 -5.41 6.86 -0.83
C ILE A 8 -5.16 5.60 -1.65
N ARG A 9 -4.34 5.72 -2.65
CA ARG A 9 -3.96 4.58 -3.47
C ARG A 9 -2.68 4.00 -2.92
N ILE A 10 -2.62 2.68 -2.85
CA ILE A 10 -1.43 2.01 -2.31
C ILE A 10 -0.71 1.33 -3.45
N HIS A 11 0.53 1.73 -3.69
CA HIS A 11 1.32 1.23 -4.81
C HIS A 11 2.23 0.08 -4.38
N LEU A 12 1.63 -0.91 -3.73
CA LEU A 12 2.40 -2.05 -3.23
C LEU A 12 2.87 -2.93 -4.37
N GLU A 13 1.98 -3.18 -5.32
CA GLU A 13 2.31 -4.06 -6.43
C GLU A 13 3.44 -3.50 -7.26
N LYS A 14 3.46 -2.19 -7.44
CA LYS A 14 4.51 -1.54 -8.20
C LYS A 14 5.86 -1.72 -7.50
N GLN A 15 5.89 -1.56 -6.18
CA GLN A 15 7.13 -1.73 -5.44
C GLN A 15 7.58 -3.18 -5.41
N LEU A 16 6.64 -4.11 -5.32
CA LEU A 16 6.98 -5.53 -5.38
C LEU A 16 7.63 -5.86 -6.72
N ALA A 17 7.09 -5.32 -7.81
CA ALA A 17 7.66 -5.55 -9.12
C ALA A 17 9.07 -4.97 -9.24
N LYS A 18 9.28 -3.76 -8.70
CA LYS A 18 10.59 -3.13 -8.74
C LYS A 18 11.63 -3.92 -7.96
N LYS A 19 11.22 -4.57 -6.90
CA LYS A 19 12.15 -5.35 -6.06
C LYS A 19 12.15 -6.82 -6.42
N GLN A 20 11.36 -7.22 -7.39
CA GLN A 20 11.23 -8.61 -7.80
C GLN A 20 10.87 -9.51 -6.63
N LEU A 21 9.95 -9.03 -5.79
CA LEU A 21 9.46 -9.76 -4.64
C LEU A 21 8.03 -10.20 -4.88
N LYS A 22 7.69 -11.36 -4.37
CA LYS A 22 6.31 -11.81 -4.39
C LYS A 22 5.60 -11.39 -3.11
N LEU A 23 4.28 -11.30 -3.19
CA LEU A 23 3.50 -10.82 -2.05
C LEU A 23 3.76 -11.65 -0.80
N TYR A 24 3.81 -12.98 -0.94
CA TYR A 24 4.00 -13.83 0.24
C TYR A 24 5.40 -13.68 0.82
N GLU A 25 6.36 -13.31 -0.01
CA GLU A 25 7.72 -13.07 0.49
C GLU A 25 7.74 -11.81 1.35
N LEU A 26 7.08 -10.76 0.87
CA LEU A 26 7.00 -9.52 1.64
C LEU A 26 6.23 -9.74 2.93
N ALA A 27 5.14 -10.50 2.87
CA ALA A 27 4.36 -10.79 4.07
C ALA A 27 5.22 -11.46 5.15
N ALA A 28 6.04 -12.40 4.74
CA ALA A 28 6.94 -13.08 5.67
C ALA A 28 7.95 -12.10 6.28
N ILE A 29 8.49 -11.21 5.45
CA ILE A 29 9.50 -10.27 5.93
C ILE A 29 8.91 -9.30 6.95
N VAL A 30 7.72 -8.80 6.69
CA VAL A 30 7.12 -7.78 7.57
C VAL A 30 6.25 -8.38 8.67
N GLY A 31 6.11 -9.70 8.70
CA GLY A 31 5.34 -10.34 9.77
C GLY A 31 3.84 -10.19 9.63
N MET A 32 3.35 -10.12 8.41
CA MET A 32 1.92 -10.02 8.15
C MET A 32 1.43 -11.31 7.50
N THR A 33 0.12 -11.53 7.57
CA THR A 33 -0.46 -12.63 6.80
C THR A 33 -0.61 -12.20 5.36
N ASN A 34 -0.67 -13.16 4.45
CA ASN A 34 -0.93 -12.86 3.05
C ASN A 34 -2.26 -12.15 2.88
N ALA A 35 -3.27 -12.55 3.64
CA ALA A 35 -4.59 -11.93 3.54
C ALA A 35 -4.53 -10.45 3.91
N ASN A 36 -3.86 -10.12 5.02
CA ASN A 36 -3.76 -8.73 5.43
C ASN A 36 -2.98 -7.89 4.44
N LEU A 37 -1.89 -8.43 3.94
CA LEU A 37 -1.09 -7.68 2.97
C LEU A 37 -1.85 -7.52 1.65
N SER A 38 -2.62 -8.53 1.27
CA SER A 38 -3.45 -8.45 0.08
C SER A 38 -4.54 -7.39 0.22
N HIS A 39 -5.09 -7.22 1.42
CA HIS A 39 -6.07 -6.16 1.66
C HIS A 39 -5.45 -4.79 1.45
N LEU A 40 -4.21 -4.62 1.86
CA LEU A 40 -3.51 -3.38 1.58
C LEU A 40 -3.31 -3.20 0.07
N LYS A 41 -2.88 -4.25 -0.60
CA LYS A 41 -2.58 -4.19 -2.02
C LYS A 41 -3.82 -3.83 -2.85
N THR A 42 -4.98 -4.36 -2.47
CA THR A 42 -6.20 -4.15 -3.24
C THR A 42 -6.99 -2.93 -2.79
N GLY A 43 -6.50 -2.20 -1.79
CA GLY A 43 -7.19 -1.01 -1.32
C GLY A 43 -8.35 -1.27 -0.40
N LYS A 44 -8.50 -2.49 0.11
CA LYS A 44 -9.58 -2.78 1.03
C LYS A 44 -9.31 -2.36 2.45
N ALA A 45 -8.05 -2.11 2.78
CA ALA A 45 -7.70 -1.69 4.13
C ALA A 45 -8.16 -0.25 4.34
N LYS A 46 -8.70 0.03 5.50
CA LYS A 46 -9.17 1.35 5.83
C LYS A 46 -8.16 2.15 6.63
N ALA A 47 -7.15 1.51 7.12
CA ALA A 47 -6.13 2.16 7.93
C ALA A 47 -4.86 1.35 7.86
N ILE A 48 -3.75 2.01 8.14
CA ILE A 48 -2.47 1.34 8.24
C ILE A 48 -1.75 1.93 9.44
N ARG A 49 -1.17 1.09 10.26
CA ARG A 49 -0.40 1.56 11.40
C ARG A 49 0.95 2.08 10.92
N PHE A 50 1.46 3.08 11.61
CA PHE A 50 2.77 3.58 11.26
C PHE A 50 3.84 2.49 11.37
N SER A 51 3.71 1.59 12.37
CA SER A 51 4.67 0.50 12.49
C SER A 51 4.66 -0.40 11.25
N THR A 52 3.48 -0.67 10.71
CA THR A 52 3.37 -1.46 9.50
C THR A 52 3.96 -0.72 8.30
N LEU A 53 3.65 0.58 8.20
CA LEU A 53 4.17 1.40 7.12
C LEU A 53 5.69 1.43 7.16
N MET A 54 6.26 1.60 8.36
CA MET A 54 7.72 1.60 8.51
C MET A 54 8.32 0.26 8.11
N ALA A 55 7.69 -0.84 8.49
CA ALA A 55 8.18 -2.16 8.13
C ALA A 55 8.17 -2.36 6.61
N LEU A 56 7.11 -1.90 5.96
CA LEU A 56 7.03 -1.99 4.50
C LEU A 56 8.10 -1.14 3.83
N CYS A 57 8.30 0.08 4.31
CA CYS A 57 9.31 0.95 3.75
C CYS A 57 10.70 0.36 3.90
N LYS A 58 10.97 -0.24 5.06
CA LYS A 58 12.27 -0.85 5.30
C LYS A 58 12.47 -2.06 4.39
N ALA A 59 11.46 -2.92 4.30
CA ALA A 59 11.56 -4.13 3.51
C ALA A 59 11.69 -3.82 2.01
N LEU A 60 11.03 -2.78 1.56
CA LEU A 60 11.04 -2.42 0.15
C LEU A 60 12.05 -1.33 -0.19
N ASP A 61 12.77 -0.84 0.84
CA ASP A 61 13.76 0.21 0.67
C ASP A 61 13.15 1.38 -0.09
N CYS A 62 12.06 1.90 0.41
CA CYS A 62 11.36 3.00 -0.22
C CYS A 62 10.80 3.94 0.83
N GLN A 63 10.27 5.06 0.38
CA GLN A 63 9.68 6.06 1.25
C GLN A 63 8.16 5.88 1.29
N PRO A 64 7.49 6.39 2.33
CA PRO A 64 6.02 6.30 2.36
C PRO A 64 5.36 6.89 1.12
N GLY A 65 5.93 7.95 0.55
CA GLY A 65 5.39 8.56 -0.65
C GLY A 65 5.51 7.68 -1.88
N ASP A 66 6.36 6.65 -1.83
CA ASP A 66 6.45 5.69 -2.91
C ASP A 66 5.34 4.64 -2.82
N LEU A 67 4.76 4.49 -1.62
CA LEU A 67 3.72 3.51 -1.39
C LEU A 67 2.33 4.12 -1.37
N LEU A 68 2.20 5.33 -0.88
CA LEU A 68 0.89 5.95 -0.67
C LEU A 68 0.74 7.18 -1.55
N GLN A 69 -0.42 7.31 -2.17
CA GLN A 69 -0.72 8.45 -3.00
C GLN A 69 -2.14 8.91 -2.73
N TYR A 70 -2.30 10.20 -2.49
CA TYR A 70 -3.63 10.76 -2.37
C TYR A 70 -4.17 11.02 -3.77
N VAL A 71 -5.35 10.51 -4.04
CA VAL A 71 -6.02 10.73 -5.32
C VAL A 71 -7.29 11.51 -5.01
N PRO A 72 -7.37 12.78 -5.41
CA PRO A 72 -8.56 13.57 -5.12
C PRO A 72 -9.75 13.14 -5.97
N ASP A 73 -10.91 13.52 -5.49
CA ASP A 73 -12.12 13.33 -6.24
C ASP A 73 -12.05 14.17 -7.49
N ASP A 74 -12.23 13.54 -8.66
CA ASP A 74 -12.02 14.22 -9.84
C ASP A 74 -13.20 14.58 -10.55
N ASP A 75 -14.28 14.76 -9.96
CA ASP A 75 -15.33 15.09 -10.57
C ASP A 75 -15.42 16.31 -11.17
N THR A 76 -14.51 16.80 -11.35
CA THR A 76 -14.51 17.94 -11.92
C THR A 76 -14.93 17.91 -13.22
N GLU A 77 -14.97 17.67 -13.32
CA GLU A 77 -15.26 17.83 -14.14
C GLU A 77 -15.54 17.75 -14.50
#